data_b2bf495d107fe7d9ade86f4f9094abf9
#
_entry.id   b2bf495d107fe7d9ade86f4f9094abf9
#
_cell.length_a   1.000
_cell.length_b   1.000
_cell.length_c   1.000
_cell.angle_alpha   90.00
_cell.angle_beta   90.00
_cell.angle_gamma   90.00
#
_symmetry.space_group_name_H-M   'P 1'
#
loop_
_entity.id
_entity.type
_entity.pdbx_description
1 polymer ?
#
loop_
_entity_poly.entity_id
_entity_poly.type
_entity_poly.pdbx_seq_one_letter_code
_entity_poly.pdbx_strand_id
1 'polypeptide(L)'
;MKITVIGCGRWGSFIAYYLDTLGHSVTLYGREGSEHLRAFLETRTNGLLTLGEKIHITSDIALAVQSDIIVISIDSQGLRSLCLQLAELRLEKKFIVLCMKGLEIGTGCRLSEIVKQTLSSSN
;
A
#
# COMPACT_ATOMS: atom_id res chain seq x y z
N MET A 1 6.85 14.64 -4.23
CA MET A 1 7.17 13.25 -4.56
C MET A 1 5.87 12.45 -4.60
N LYS A 2 5.76 11.52 -5.52
CA LYS A 2 4.57 10.67 -5.62
C LYS A 2 4.75 9.41 -4.81
N ILE A 3 3.85 9.18 -3.85
CA ILE A 3 3.91 8.05 -2.93
C ILE A 3 2.56 7.36 -2.93
N THR A 4 2.57 6.03 -3.07
CA THR A 4 1.37 5.22 -2.87
C THR A 4 1.49 4.47 -1.57
N VAL A 5 0.41 4.48 -0.77
CA VAL A 5 0.29 3.65 0.42
C VAL A 5 -0.70 2.54 0.08
N ILE A 6 -0.23 1.30 0.13
CA ILE A 6 -1.07 0.13 -0.07
C ILE A 6 -1.52 -0.39 1.29
N GLY A 7 -2.81 -0.32 1.55
CA GLY A 7 -3.41 -0.69 2.82
C GLY A 7 -4.12 0.48 3.46
N CYS A 8 -5.43 0.41 3.56
CA CYS A 8 -6.25 1.49 4.08
C CYS A 8 -6.78 1.23 5.49
N GLY A 9 -6.10 0.35 6.24
CA GLY A 9 -6.37 0.15 7.65
C GLY A 9 -5.86 1.31 8.49
N ARG A 10 -5.79 1.11 9.80
CA ARG A 10 -5.43 2.19 10.74
C ARG A 10 -4.06 2.79 10.44
N TRP A 11 -3.03 1.95 10.30
CA TRP A 11 -1.67 2.45 10.06
C TRP A 11 -1.47 3.00 8.66
N GLY A 12 -1.98 2.30 7.65
CA GLY A 12 -1.85 2.76 6.27
C GLY A 12 -2.50 4.10 6.05
N SER A 13 -3.71 4.28 6.56
CA SER A 13 -4.41 5.57 6.43
C SER A 13 -3.71 6.69 7.19
N PHE A 14 -3.14 6.39 8.36
CA PHE A 14 -2.37 7.38 9.11
C PHE A 14 -1.10 7.79 8.36
N ILE A 15 -0.38 6.83 7.77
CA ILE A 15 0.80 7.11 6.97
C ILE A 15 0.43 8.00 5.78
N ALA A 16 -0.66 7.68 5.08
CA ALA A 16 -1.11 8.49 3.96
C ALA A 16 -1.45 9.91 4.39
N TYR A 17 -2.16 10.06 5.49
CA TYR A 17 -2.49 11.36 6.07
C TYR A 17 -1.23 12.16 6.39
N TYR A 18 -0.26 11.54 7.06
CA TYR A 18 0.97 12.21 7.45
C TYR A 18 1.78 12.66 6.24
N LEU A 19 1.94 11.79 5.25
CA LEU A 19 2.68 12.13 4.03
C LEU A 19 2.03 13.28 3.26
N ASP A 20 0.70 13.31 3.25
CA ASP A 20 -0.03 14.42 2.64
C ASP A 20 0.26 15.75 3.36
N THR A 21 0.33 15.73 4.69
CA THR A 21 0.65 16.94 5.46
C THR A 21 2.05 17.46 5.19
N LEU A 22 2.96 16.57 4.74
CA LEU A 22 4.31 16.95 4.36
C LEU A 22 4.41 17.48 2.93
N GLY A 23 3.31 17.54 2.21
CA GLY A 23 3.27 18.10 0.86
C GLY A 23 3.50 17.11 -0.28
N HIS A 24 3.53 15.80 0.01
CA HIS A 24 3.67 14.79 -1.03
C HIS A 24 2.35 14.53 -1.76
N SER A 25 2.46 14.06 -3.00
CA SER A 25 1.30 13.60 -3.76
C SER A 25 1.02 12.15 -3.36
N VAL A 26 -0.07 11.89 -2.66
CA VAL A 26 -0.35 10.60 -2.03
C VAL A 26 -1.53 9.91 -2.67
N THR A 27 -1.37 8.63 -2.97
CA THR A 27 -2.44 7.73 -3.37
C THR A 27 -2.60 6.67 -2.28
N LEU A 28 -3.83 6.46 -1.81
CA LEU A 28 -4.14 5.42 -0.84
C LEU A 28 -4.91 4.31 -1.57
N TYR A 29 -4.33 3.12 -1.58
CA TYR A 29 -4.93 1.96 -2.22
C TYR A 29 -5.52 1.02 -1.18
N GLY A 30 -6.73 0.54 -1.44
CA GLY A 30 -7.35 -0.54 -0.70
C GLY A 30 -7.93 -1.56 -1.67
N ARG A 31 -8.06 -2.81 -1.23
CA ARG A 31 -8.68 -3.86 -2.04
C ARG A 31 -10.14 -3.51 -2.34
N GLU A 32 -10.57 -3.85 -3.54
CA GLU A 32 -12.00 -3.81 -3.85
C GLU A 32 -12.75 -4.70 -2.85
N GLY A 33 -13.85 -4.20 -2.31
CA GLY A 33 -14.62 -4.91 -1.28
C GLY A 33 -14.18 -4.65 0.15
N SER A 34 -13.07 -3.94 0.36
CA SER A 34 -12.62 -3.55 1.69
C SER A 34 -13.60 -2.55 2.33
N GLU A 35 -14.03 -2.85 3.57
CA GLU A 35 -14.88 -1.91 4.31
C GLU A 35 -14.17 -0.62 4.66
N HIS A 36 -12.86 -0.70 4.93
CA HIS A 36 -12.05 0.49 5.21
C HIS A 36 -11.98 1.40 3.97
N LEU A 37 -11.74 0.81 2.82
CA LEU A 37 -11.69 1.57 1.57
C LEU A 37 -13.03 2.23 1.29
N ARG A 38 -14.12 1.48 1.46
CA ARG A 38 -15.47 1.97 1.24
C ARG A 38 -15.77 3.18 2.12
N ALA A 39 -15.41 3.11 3.41
CA ALA A 39 -15.61 4.24 4.33
C ALA A 39 -14.87 5.48 3.85
N PHE A 40 -13.62 5.33 3.41
CA PHE A 40 -12.86 6.47 2.88
C PHE A 40 -13.43 7.02 1.59
N LEU A 41 -13.91 6.17 0.70
CA LEU A 41 -14.53 6.61 -0.56
C LEU A 41 -15.83 7.39 -0.32
N GLU A 42 -16.62 6.98 0.68
CA GLU A 42 -17.89 7.62 0.99
C GLU A 42 -17.74 8.91 1.78
N THR A 43 -16.87 8.92 2.80
CA THR A 43 -16.81 10.03 3.76
C THR A 43 -15.43 10.59 3.98
N ARG A 44 -14.38 9.97 3.43
CA ARG A 44 -12.97 10.31 3.59
C ARG A 44 -12.48 10.21 5.05
N THR A 45 -13.24 9.56 5.92
CA THR A 45 -12.85 9.36 7.31
C THR A 45 -13.09 7.91 7.73
N ASN A 46 -12.26 7.44 8.66
CA ASN A 46 -12.46 6.15 9.33
C ASN A 46 -12.90 6.30 10.78
N GLY A 47 -13.30 7.52 11.18
CA GLY A 47 -13.66 7.83 12.55
C GLY A 47 -12.48 8.25 13.42
N LEU A 48 -11.25 8.01 12.98
CA LEU A 48 -10.02 8.38 13.72
C LEU A 48 -9.33 9.57 13.08
N LEU A 49 -9.35 9.64 11.75
CA LEU A 49 -8.77 10.76 11.01
C LEU A 49 -9.58 10.98 9.74
N THR A 50 -9.45 12.16 9.18
CA THR A 50 -10.07 12.53 7.91
C THR A 50 -8.96 12.80 6.89
N LEU A 51 -9.04 12.16 5.74
CA LEU A 51 -8.05 12.34 4.67
C LEU A 51 -8.27 13.66 3.94
N GLY A 52 -7.18 14.34 3.64
CA GLY A 52 -7.22 15.57 2.85
C GLY A 52 -7.75 15.32 1.44
N GLU A 53 -8.32 16.36 0.85
CA GLU A 53 -8.96 16.26 -0.48
C GLU A 53 -7.99 15.89 -1.59
N LYS A 54 -6.70 16.18 -1.41
CA LYS A 54 -5.67 15.89 -2.41
C LYS A 54 -5.24 14.43 -2.44
N ILE A 55 -5.56 13.66 -1.41
CA ILE A 55 -5.23 12.24 -1.38
C ILE A 55 -6.15 11.51 -2.34
N HIS A 56 -5.56 10.81 -3.32
CA HIS A 56 -6.32 9.99 -4.24
C HIS A 56 -6.57 8.62 -3.62
N ILE A 57 -7.83 8.23 -3.51
CA ILE A 57 -8.23 6.96 -2.91
C ILE A 57 -8.70 6.04 -4.02
N THR A 58 -8.13 4.84 -4.12
CA THR A 58 -8.42 3.94 -5.24
C THR A 58 -8.37 2.47 -4.85
N SER A 59 -9.07 1.64 -5.60
CA SER A 59 -8.94 0.18 -5.60
C SER A 59 -8.28 -0.34 -6.88
N ASP A 60 -7.80 0.56 -7.74
CA ASP A 60 -7.12 0.20 -8.98
C ASP A 60 -5.63 0.06 -8.74
N ILE A 61 -5.14 -1.17 -8.71
CA ILE A 61 -3.74 -1.45 -8.41
C ILE A 61 -2.81 -0.91 -9.52
N ALA A 62 -3.24 -0.93 -10.76
CA ALA A 62 -2.42 -0.41 -11.86
C ALA A 62 -2.20 1.11 -11.72
N LEU A 63 -3.21 1.83 -11.26
CA LEU A 63 -3.08 3.24 -10.97
C LEU A 63 -2.19 3.48 -9.76
N ALA A 64 -2.34 2.65 -8.74
CA ALA A 64 -1.59 2.78 -7.50
C ALA A 64 -0.08 2.66 -7.71
N VAL A 65 0.37 1.80 -8.63
CA VAL A 65 1.80 1.54 -8.82
C VAL A 65 2.49 2.55 -9.74
N GLN A 66 1.82 3.60 -10.15
CA GLN A 66 2.45 4.66 -10.94
C GLN A 66 3.35 5.58 -10.12
N SER A 67 3.27 5.51 -8.80
CA SER A 67 4.11 6.29 -7.90
C SER A 67 5.53 5.73 -7.85
N ASP A 68 6.49 6.59 -7.49
CA ASP A 68 7.90 6.19 -7.37
C ASP A 68 8.18 5.39 -6.11
N ILE A 69 7.45 5.69 -5.04
CA ILE A 69 7.57 5.02 -3.75
C ILE A 69 6.27 4.32 -3.43
N ILE A 70 6.38 3.06 -3.08
CA ILE A 70 5.23 2.23 -2.68
C ILE A 70 5.43 1.81 -1.24
N VAL A 71 4.58 2.29 -0.35
CA VAL A 71 4.57 1.92 1.07
C VAL A 71 3.53 0.83 1.25
N ILE A 72 3.93 -0.30 1.80
CA ILE A 72 3.03 -1.43 2.01
C ILE A 72 2.73 -1.55 3.50
N SER A 73 1.46 -1.44 3.87
CA SER A 73 0.98 -1.52 5.25
C SER A 73 -0.30 -2.36 5.30
N ILE A 74 -0.14 -3.66 5.13
CA ILE A 74 -1.24 -4.64 5.13
C ILE A 74 -0.92 -5.72 6.16
N ASP A 75 -1.85 -6.65 6.36
CA ASP A 75 -1.58 -7.86 7.13
C ASP A 75 -0.42 -8.63 6.49
N SER A 76 0.58 -9.01 7.29
CA SER A 76 1.76 -9.69 6.79
C SER A 76 1.44 -10.97 6.02
N GLN A 77 0.37 -11.67 6.36
CA GLN A 77 -0.01 -12.89 5.66
C GLN A 77 -0.59 -12.64 4.28
N GLY A 78 -0.96 -11.41 3.96
CA GLY A 78 -1.39 -11.01 2.63
C GLY A 78 -0.28 -10.51 1.71
N LEU A 79 0.94 -10.38 2.23
CA LEU A 79 2.03 -9.75 1.48
C LEU A 79 2.41 -10.52 0.22
N ARG A 80 2.56 -11.84 0.31
CA ARG A 80 2.94 -12.64 -0.87
C ARG A 80 1.91 -12.51 -2.00
N SER A 81 0.64 -12.59 -1.66
CA SER A 81 -0.44 -12.43 -2.64
C SER A 81 -0.39 -11.07 -3.32
N LEU A 82 -0.19 -10.02 -2.53
CA LEU A 82 -0.02 -8.67 -3.07
C LEU A 82 1.19 -8.58 -3.99
N CYS A 83 2.34 -9.11 -3.56
CA CYS A 83 3.57 -9.04 -4.34
C CYS A 83 3.46 -9.80 -5.66
N LEU A 84 2.77 -10.94 -5.68
CA LEU A 84 2.52 -11.67 -6.91
C LEU A 84 1.66 -10.85 -7.87
N GLN A 85 0.67 -10.16 -7.34
CA GLN A 85 -0.16 -9.25 -8.13
C GLN A 85 0.67 -8.09 -8.70
N LEU A 86 1.54 -7.50 -7.87
CA LEU A 86 2.43 -6.42 -8.31
C LEU A 86 3.44 -6.90 -9.36
N ALA A 87 3.92 -8.14 -9.25
CA ALA A 87 4.87 -8.71 -10.19
C ALA A 87 4.28 -8.79 -11.61
N GLU A 88 2.98 -9.03 -11.72
CA GLU A 88 2.30 -9.06 -13.03
C GLU A 88 2.32 -7.69 -13.71
N LEU A 89 2.44 -6.62 -12.96
CA LEU A 89 2.48 -5.25 -13.47
C LEU A 89 3.87 -4.81 -13.90
N ARG A 90 4.88 -5.65 -13.71
CA ARG A 90 6.28 -5.40 -14.13
C ARG A 90 6.82 -4.07 -13.65
N LEU A 91 6.83 -3.89 -12.33
CA LEU A 91 7.35 -2.68 -11.72
C LEU A 91 8.84 -2.52 -11.99
N GLU A 92 9.24 -1.30 -12.33
CA GLU A 92 10.65 -0.97 -12.56
C GLU A 92 11.04 0.22 -11.69
N LYS A 93 12.21 0.14 -11.08
CA LYS A 93 12.83 1.24 -10.33
C LYS A 93 11.90 1.86 -9.28
N LYS A 94 11.22 1.02 -8.51
CA LYS A 94 10.38 1.48 -7.43
C LYS A 94 11.05 1.25 -6.08
N PHE A 95 10.87 2.19 -5.18
CA PHE A 95 11.25 2.00 -3.78
C PHE A 95 10.06 1.39 -3.04
N ILE A 96 10.28 0.26 -2.41
CA ILE A 96 9.23 -0.42 -1.65
C ILE A 96 9.57 -0.37 -0.17
N VAL A 97 8.67 0.21 0.61
CA VAL A 97 8.83 0.37 2.05
C VAL A 97 7.80 -0.50 2.75
N LEU A 98 8.26 -1.40 3.61
CA LEU A 98 7.38 -2.27 4.37
C LEU A 98 7.13 -1.67 5.76
N CYS A 99 5.87 -1.44 6.09
CA CYS A 99 5.44 -0.89 7.37
C CYS A 99 4.62 -1.90 8.17
N MET A 100 5.14 -3.12 8.26
CA MET A 100 4.54 -4.19 9.02
C MET A 100 5.63 -5.11 9.56
N LYS A 101 5.26 -5.98 10.50
CA LYS A 101 6.18 -6.91 11.16
C LYS A 101 5.71 -8.34 11.01
N GLY A 102 6.62 -9.27 11.17
CA GLY A 102 6.31 -10.67 11.25
C GLY A 102 7.02 -11.52 10.21
N LEU A 103 6.63 -12.78 10.19
CA LEU A 103 7.10 -13.77 9.24
C LEU A 103 5.89 -14.39 8.56
N GLU A 104 6.07 -14.87 7.34
CA GLU A 104 5.02 -15.59 6.66
C GLU A 104 4.77 -16.94 7.33
N ILE A 105 3.52 -17.25 7.66
CA ILE A 105 3.14 -18.54 8.23
C ILE A 105 3.29 -19.61 7.13
N GLY A 106 3.84 -20.72 7.48
CA GLY A 106 4.04 -21.86 6.56
C GLY A 106 5.45 -21.93 5.99
N THR A 107 6.01 -20.81 5.53
CA THR A 107 7.37 -20.76 4.97
C THR A 107 8.41 -20.25 5.94
N GLY A 108 8.00 -19.47 6.95
CA GLY A 108 8.91 -18.80 7.86
C GLY A 108 9.71 -17.66 7.23
N CYS A 109 9.37 -17.24 6.01
CA CYS A 109 10.08 -16.18 5.32
C CYS A 109 9.88 -14.83 6.00
N ARG A 110 10.96 -14.04 6.07
CA ARG A 110 10.85 -12.64 6.44
C ARG A 110 10.14 -11.87 5.33
N LEU A 111 9.47 -10.78 5.69
CA LEU A 111 8.68 -10.01 4.72
C LEU A 111 9.54 -9.47 3.58
N SER A 112 10.75 -9.01 3.87
CA SER A 112 11.68 -8.54 2.83
C SER A 112 12.08 -9.66 1.86
N GLU A 113 12.16 -10.89 2.34
CA GLU A 113 12.46 -12.05 1.49
C GLU A 113 11.32 -12.35 0.52
N ILE A 114 10.07 -12.19 0.97
CA ILE A 114 8.89 -12.36 0.10
C ILE A 114 8.95 -11.36 -1.05
N VAL A 115 9.26 -10.10 -0.76
CA VAL A 115 9.39 -9.07 -1.78
C VAL A 115 10.49 -9.44 -2.78
N LYS A 116 11.65 -9.87 -2.31
CA LYS A 116 12.75 -10.28 -3.17
C LYS A 116 12.40 -11.46 -4.06
N GLN A 117 11.73 -12.49 -3.50
CA GLN A 117 11.34 -13.67 -4.27
C GLN A 117 10.37 -13.36 -5.38
N THR A 118 9.47 -12.42 -5.17
CA THR A 118 8.37 -12.13 -6.09
C THR A 118 8.68 -11.00 -7.07
N LEU A 119 9.46 -10.00 -6.65
CA LEU A 119 9.71 -8.78 -7.41
C LEU A 119 11.16 -8.59 -7.85
N SER A 120 12.05 -9.52 -7.55
CA SER A 120 13.48 -9.35 -7.79
C SER A 120 13.84 -9.10 -9.24
N SER A 121 13.11 -9.68 -10.19
CA SER A 121 13.36 -9.49 -11.62
C SER A 121 12.87 -8.13 -12.11
N SER A 122 12.08 -7.43 -11.35
CA SER A 122 11.46 -6.16 -11.74
C SER A 122 12.21 -4.94 -11.17
N ASN A 123 13.05 -5.18 -10.19
CA ASN A 123 13.79 -4.14 -9.50
C ASN A 123 15.29 -4.49 -9.50
#